data_088c14bd89ace9b27b8d3e4597fc506b
#
_entry.id   088c14bd89ace9b27b8d3e4597fc506b
#
_cell.length_a   1.000
_cell.length_b   1.000
_cell.length_c   1.000
_cell.angle_alpha   90.00
_cell.angle_beta   90.00
_cell.angle_gamma   90.00
#
_symmetry.space_group_name_H-M   'P 1'
#
loop_
_entity.id
_entity.type
_entity.pdbx_description
1 polymer ?
#
loop_
_entity_poly.entity_id
_entity_poly.type
_entity_poly.pdbx_seq_one_letter_code
_entity_poly.pdbx_strand_id
1 'polypeptide(L)'
;MYDRILVAVDGSEPANAAFDHALDVAADCDAEVRALYVADTNRDSVTTVGTNVRDALEAEGEDVIEGARERAAVRDVDFEGEVVQGEPGESILEAADVRDADLVAMGTSGKGGIRRFLLGSVAEHVARRAEVPVLTVRADEEVRVEYPYDSILVPTDGSEHASRAMERAVDLARRHDATLHVLSVVDVMAVGVDVRADLMIDQLEERAHEAVEDAGAEAGEAGVDVVTDTIV
;
A
#
# COMPACT_ATOMS: atom_id res chain seq x y z
N MET A 1 -9.43 -6.57 -12.68
CA MET A 1 -8.67 -6.40 -11.45
C MET A 1 -8.28 -4.94 -11.30
N TYR A 2 -7.24 -4.44 -11.88
CA TYR A 2 -6.92 -3.02 -11.92
C TYR A 2 -6.82 -2.58 -13.37
N ASP A 3 -7.41 -1.43 -13.70
CA ASP A 3 -7.38 -0.83 -15.04
C ASP A 3 -6.48 0.42 -15.04
N ARG A 4 -6.42 1.13 -13.89
CA ARG A 4 -5.66 2.38 -13.74
C ARG A 4 -4.97 2.44 -12.38
N ILE A 5 -3.64 2.45 -12.39
CA ILE A 5 -2.81 2.50 -11.20
C ILE A 5 -2.15 3.87 -11.09
N LEU A 6 -2.49 4.63 -10.05
CA LEU A 6 -1.79 5.87 -9.71
C LEU A 6 -0.58 5.56 -8.85
N VAL A 7 0.60 6.02 -9.24
CA VAL A 7 1.83 5.81 -8.48
C VAL A 7 2.42 7.16 -8.04
N ALA A 8 2.52 7.36 -6.71
CA ALA A 8 3.18 8.53 -6.16
C ALA A 8 4.70 8.34 -6.18
N VAL A 9 5.39 9.22 -6.89
CA VAL A 9 6.85 9.17 -7.07
C VAL A 9 7.51 10.44 -6.55
N ASP A 10 8.64 10.30 -5.84
CA ASP A 10 9.44 11.42 -5.35
C ASP A 10 10.95 11.22 -5.65
N GLY A 11 11.29 10.17 -6.40
CA GLY A 11 12.66 9.78 -6.70
C GLY A 11 13.40 9.10 -5.57
N SER A 12 12.77 8.83 -4.43
CA SER A 12 13.34 8.03 -3.34
C SER A 12 13.40 6.55 -3.70
N GLU A 13 14.25 5.79 -3.01
CA GLU A 13 14.36 4.35 -3.20
C GLU A 13 13.03 3.61 -2.93
N PRO A 14 12.27 3.90 -1.84
CA PRO A 14 10.97 3.27 -1.64
C PRO A 14 9.95 3.61 -2.72
N ALA A 15 9.91 4.86 -3.20
CA ALA A 15 9.01 5.25 -4.28
C ALA A 15 9.37 4.57 -5.60
N ASN A 16 10.67 4.41 -5.87
CA ASN A 16 11.14 3.67 -7.04
C ASN A 16 10.78 2.18 -6.96
N ALA A 17 10.92 1.55 -5.79
CA ALA A 17 10.51 0.17 -5.58
C ALA A 17 8.98 0.00 -5.76
N ALA A 18 8.19 0.95 -5.24
CA ALA A 18 6.74 0.95 -5.44
C ALA A 18 6.36 1.10 -6.91
N PHE A 19 7.07 1.95 -7.64
CA PHE A 19 6.85 2.15 -9.06
C PHE A 19 7.17 0.89 -9.87
N ASP A 20 8.33 0.27 -9.62
CA ASP A 20 8.71 -0.97 -10.30
C ASP A 20 7.70 -2.10 -10.03
N HIS A 21 7.24 -2.22 -8.77
CA HIS A 21 6.23 -3.20 -8.42
C HIS A 21 4.86 -2.90 -9.05
N ALA A 22 4.46 -1.64 -9.11
CA ALA A 22 3.23 -1.23 -9.79
C ALA A 22 3.28 -1.55 -11.29
N LEU A 23 4.44 -1.43 -11.94
CA LEU A 23 4.62 -1.83 -13.33
C LEU A 23 4.46 -3.34 -13.52
N ASP A 24 4.96 -4.17 -12.58
CA ASP A 24 4.81 -5.61 -12.65
C ASP A 24 3.32 -6.02 -12.50
N VAL A 25 2.59 -5.35 -11.58
CA VAL A 25 1.13 -5.52 -11.43
C VAL A 25 0.38 -5.05 -12.68
N ALA A 26 0.76 -3.91 -13.25
CA ALA A 26 0.12 -3.35 -14.43
C ALA A 26 0.30 -4.26 -15.65
N ALA A 27 1.51 -4.77 -15.86
CA ALA A 27 1.80 -5.71 -16.96
C ALA A 27 0.96 -6.99 -16.88
N ASP A 28 0.68 -7.49 -15.67
CA ASP A 28 -0.15 -8.67 -15.46
C ASP A 28 -1.66 -8.37 -15.63
N CYS A 29 -2.10 -7.13 -15.35
CA CYS A 29 -3.49 -6.72 -15.44
C CYS A 29 -3.87 -6.05 -16.77
N ASP A 30 -2.90 -5.73 -17.62
CA ASP A 30 -3.06 -4.85 -18.81
C ASP A 30 -3.58 -3.45 -18.41
N ALA A 31 -3.03 -2.93 -17.30
CA ALA A 31 -3.43 -1.67 -16.69
C ALA A 31 -2.55 -0.50 -17.14
N GLU A 32 -3.14 0.71 -17.19
CA GLU A 32 -2.42 1.96 -17.37
C GLU A 32 -1.75 2.38 -16.03
N VAL A 33 -0.51 2.84 -16.11
CA VAL A 33 0.20 3.43 -14.96
C VAL A 33 0.31 4.94 -15.11
N ARG A 34 -0.13 5.66 -14.08
CA ARG A 34 0.00 7.12 -13.98
C ARG A 34 0.94 7.48 -12.84
N ALA A 35 2.10 8.03 -13.17
CA ALA A 35 3.04 8.53 -12.17
C ALA A 35 2.73 9.98 -11.81
N LEU A 36 2.63 10.27 -10.51
CA LEU A 36 2.41 11.61 -9.98
C LEU A 36 3.60 12.04 -9.13
N TYR A 37 4.26 13.11 -9.52
CA TYR A 37 5.20 13.83 -8.69
C TYR A 37 4.53 15.07 -8.12
N VAL A 38 4.57 15.25 -6.80
CA VAL A 38 4.05 16.43 -6.14
C VAL A 38 5.19 17.31 -5.66
N ALA A 39 5.33 18.50 -6.28
CA ALA A 39 6.24 19.53 -5.85
C ALA A 39 5.68 20.20 -4.57
N ASP A 40 6.14 19.74 -3.41
CA ASP A 40 5.70 20.22 -2.10
C ASP A 40 6.25 21.63 -1.83
N THR A 41 5.40 22.62 -2.02
CA THR A 41 5.72 24.04 -1.79
C THR A 41 5.62 24.46 -0.34
N ASN A 42 5.14 23.59 0.57
CA ASN A 42 4.99 23.84 1.99
C ASN A 42 6.19 23.38 2.82
N ARG A 43 7.18 22.78 2.21
CA ARG A 43 8.42 22.48 2.94
C ARG A 43 9.08 23.77 3.39
N ASP A 44 9.18 23.95 4.70
CA ASP A 44 9.95 25.00 5.38
C ASP A 44 11.47 24.90 5.10
N SER A 45 11.87 24.37 4.02
CA SER A 45 13.24 24.34 3.59
C SER A 45 13.51 25.53 2.71
N VAL A 46 13.99 26.56 3.38
CA VAL A 46 14.78 27.65 2.82
C VAL A 46 14.01 28.80 2.23
N THR A 47 13.80 29.79 3.08
CA THR A 47 14.41 31.11 2.80
C THR A 47 14.99 31.14 1.40
N THR A 48 14.27 31.61 0.51
CA THR A 48 14.66 32.50 -0.55
C THR A 48 13.88 32.26 -1.82
N VAL A 49 13.03 33.23 -2.09
CA VAL A 49 12.69 33.66 -3.43
C VAL A 49 11.85 32.70 -4.27
N GLY A 50 10.61 32.69 -3.94
CA GLY A 50 9.37 32.33 -4.60
C GLY A 50 9.39 31.61 -5.95
N THR A 51 10.00 32.15 -6.95
CA THR A 51 10.01 31.59 -8.32
C THR A 51 11.12 30.55 -8.54
N ASN A 52 12.31 30.77 -8.03
CA ASN A 52 13.44 29.84 -8.28
C ASN A 52 13.34 28.51 -7.55
N VAL A 53 12.63 28.44 -6.41
CA VAL A 53 12.39 27.18 -5.71
C VAL A 53 11.32 26.34 -6.40
N ARG A 54 10.29 26.99 -6.95
CA ARG A 54 9.26 26.30 -7.75
C ARG A 54 9.87 25.65 -8.99
N ASP A 55 10.66 26.44 -9.74
CA ASP A 55 11.32 25.95 -10.94
C ASP A 55 12.26 24.77 -10.66
N ALA A 56 12.93 24.76 -9.51
CA ALA A 56 13.84 23.66 -9.13
C ALA A 56 13.07 22.36 -8.78
N LEU A 57 11.95 22.46 -8.05
CA LEU A 57 11.14 21.29 -7.69
C LEU A 57 10.38 20.74 -8.90
N GLU A 58 9.94 21.61 -9.82
CA GLU A 58 9.33 21.19 -11.07
C GLU A 58 10.34 20.46 -11.96
N ALA A 59 11.56 21.03 -12.13
CA ALA A 59 12.62 20.37 -12.89
C ALA A 59 13.03 19.02 -12.29
N GLU A 60 13.13 18.93 -10.97
CA GLU A 60 13.36 17.64 -10.29
C GLU A 60 12.21 16.65 -10.56
N GLY A 61 10.96 17.11 -10.54
CA GLY A 61 9.79 16.30 -10.86
C GLY A 61 9.81 15.81 -12.31
N GLU A 62 10.19 16.66 -13.26
CA GLU A 62 10.33 16.28 -14.66
C GLU A 62 11.39 15.18 -14.86
N ASP A 63 12.53 15.29 -14.18
CA ASP A 63 13.59 14.26 -14.23
C ASP A 63 13.10 12.92 -13.64
N VAL A 64 12.34 12.94 -12.53
CA VAL A 64 11.77 11.74 -11.91
C VAL A 64 10.74 11.09 -12.83
N ILE A 65 9.85 11.87 -13.44
CA ILE A 65 8.83 11.38 -14.38
C ILE A 65 9.48 10.80 -15.64
N GLU A 66 10.54 11.41 -16.16
CA GLU A 66 11.26 10.86 -17.33
C GLU A 66 11.91 9.52 -17.01
N GLY A 67 12.56 9.39 -15.83
CA GLY A 67 13.08 8.11 -15.38
C GLY A 67 11.99 7.04 -15.17
N ALA A 68 10.80 7.43 -14.74
CA ALA A 68 9.64 6.54 -14.63
C ALA A 68 9.15 6.09 -16.03
N ARG A 69 9.10 7.00 -16.99
CA ARG A 69 8.73 6.72 -18.38
C ARG A 69 9.65 5.68 -19.04
N GLU A 70 10.96 5.83 -18.84
CA GLU A 70 11.94 4.87 -19.37
C GLU A 70 11.72 3.46 -18.81
N ARG A 71 11.40 3.34 -17.52
CA ARG A 71 11.13 2.05 -16.87
C ARG A 71 9.84 1.40 -17.36
N ALA A 72 8.77 2.19 -17.55
CA ALA A 72 7.50 1.71 -18.09
C ALA A 72 7.68 1.21 -19.54
N ALA A 73 8.42 1.93 -20.36
CA ALA A 73 8.73 1.53 -21.74
C ALA A 73 9.46 0.18 -21.82
N VAL A 74 10.33 -0.14 -20.87
CA VAL A 74 11.04 -1.44 -20.84
C VAL A 74 10.07 -2.60 -20.58
N ARG A 75 8.96 -2.36 -19.87
CA ARG A 75 7.95 -3.37 -19.52
C ARG A 75 6.72 -3.37 -20.44
N ASP A 76 6.72 -2.52 -21.47
CA ASP A 76 5.59 -2.35 -22.43
C ASP A 76 4.27 -2.02 -21.73
N VAL A 77 4.33 -1.17 -20.69
CA VAL A 77 3.16 -0.70 -19.92
C VAL A 77 2.75 0.69 -20.41
N ASP A 78 1.45 0.90 -20.62
CA ASP A 78 0.90 2.21 -20.92
C ASP A 78 1.16 3.17 -19.77
N PHE A 79 1.78 4.32 -20.06
CA PHE A 79 2.30 5.24 -19.06
C PHE A 79 1.94 6.69 -19.34
N GLU A 80 1.40 7.36 -18.32
CA GLU A 80 1.33 8.81 -18.23
C GLU A 80 2.07 9.32 -17.00
N GLY A 81 2.72 10.48 -17.11
CA GLY A 81 3.44 11.10 -15.99
C GLY A 81 3.08 12.57 -15.83
N GLU A 82 2.96 13.04 -14.61
CA GLU A 82 2.53 14.39 -14.28
C GLU A 82 3.29 14.96 -13.09
N VAL A 83 3.60 16.25 -13.16
CA VAL A 83 4.14 17.04 -12.07
C VAL A 83 3.09 18.05 -11.64
N VAL A 84 2.69 18.02 -10.36
CA VAL A 84 1.74 18.98 -9.77
C VAL A 84 2.38 19.70 -8.59
N GLN A 85 1.85 20.87 -8.25
CA GLN A 85 2.24 21.62 -7.06
C GLN A 85 1.16 21.47 -6.00
N GLY A 86 1.55 21.21 -4.75
CA GLY A 86 0.57 21.11 -3.65
C GLY A 86 1.09 20.44 -2.41
N GLU A 87 0.17 20.08 -1.54
CA GLU A 87 0.41 19.22 -0.38
C GLU A 87 0.35 17.76 -0.86
N PRO A 88 1.42 16.95 -0.65
CA PRO A 88 1.51 15.64 -1.28
C PRO A 88 0.33 14.70 -0.99
N GLY A 89 -0.11 14.61 0.26
CA GLY A 89 -1.19 13.69 0.63
C GLY A 89 -2.52 14.04 -0.02
N GLU A 90 -2.91 15.31 0.01
CA GLU A 90 -4.16 15.79 -0.60
C GLU A 90 -4.08 15.73 -2.14
N SER A 91 -2.94 16.08 -2.73
CA SER A 91 -2.77 16.01 -4.19
C SER A 91 -2.85 14.59 -4.73
N ILE A 92 -2.32 13.60 -3.99
CA ILE A 92 -2.43 12.18 -4.37
C ILE A 92 -3.89 11.72 -4.32
N LEU A 93 -4.63 12.07 -3.25
CA LEU A 93 -6.04 11.70 -3.10
C LEU A 93 -6.90 12.34 -4.19
N GLU A 94 -6.72 13.64 -4.45
CA GLU A 94 -7.41 14.34 -5.54
C GLU A 94 -7.09 13.73 -6.92
N ALA A 95 -5.82 13.39 -7.16
CA ALA A 95 -5.43 12.76 -8.40
C ALA A 95 -6.04 11.37 -8.57
N ALA A 96 -6.16 10.58 -7.50
CA ALA A 96 -6.80 9.26 -7.53
C ALA A 96 -8.28 9.37 -7.93
N ASP A 97 -9.00 10.32 -7.34
CA ASP A 97 -10.42 10.57 -7.64
C ASP A 97 -10.62 11.11 -9.07
N VAL A 98 -9.94 12.21 -9.42
CA VAL A 98 -10.11 12.89 -10.72
C VAL A 98 -9.75 11.99 -11.92
N ARG A 99 -8.84 11.03 -11.71
CA ARG A 99 -8.36 10.13 -12.77
C ARG A 99 -9.00 8.75 -12.71
N ASP A 100 -10.00 8.57 -11.83
CA ASP A 100 -10.66 7.29 -11.59
C ASP A 100 -9.64 6.16 -11.38
N ALA A 101 -8.59 6.37 -10.59
CA ALA A 101 -7.64 5.32 -10.25
C ALA A 101 -8.34 4.25 -9.40
N ASP A 102 -8.04 2.99 -9.62
CA ASP A 102 -8.58 1.86 -8.85
C ASP A 102 -7.54 1.19 -7.93
N LEU A 103 -6.30 1.67 -8.01
CA LEU A 103 -5.20 1.38 -7.08
C LEU A 103 -4.28 2.61 -6.95
N VAL A 104 -3.90 2.94 -5.73
CA VAL A 104 -2.79 3.86 -5.46
C VAL A 104 -1.58 3.07 -5.00
N ALA A 105 -0.42 3.24 -5.63
CA ALA A 105 0.84 2.64 -5.19
C ALA A 105 1.82 3.73 -4.74
N MET A 106 2.56 3.46 -3.65
CA MET A 106 3.53 4.41 -3.11
C MET A 106 4.56 3.76 -2.21
N GLY A 107 5.69 4.42 -2.01
CA GLY A 107 6.68 3.97 -1.02
C GLY A 107 6.18 4.15 0.42
N THR A 108 6.61 3.28 1.34
CA THR A 108 6.31 3.45 2.77
C THR A 108 6.94 4.70 3.39
N SER A 109 7.98 5.27 2.76
CA SER A 109 8.64 6.51 3.16
C SER A 109 9.19 7.23 1.93
N GLY A 110 9.33 8.57 2.02
CA GLY A 110 9.94 9.40 0.98
C GLY A 110 11.38 9.80 1.33
N LYS A 111 11.93 10.79 0.62
CA LYS A 111 13.31 11.30 0.75
C LYS A 111 13.76 11.68 2.18
N GLY A 112 12.84 11.92 3.10
CA GLY A 112 13.13 12.28 4.49
C GLY A 112 12.94 11.15 5.51
N GLY A 113 12.58 9.95 5.09
CA GLY A 113 12.22 8.85 5.97
C GLY A 113 13.42 8.15 6.63
N ILE A 114 13.58 8.35 7.94
CA ILE A 114 14.71 7.80 8.73
C ILE A 114 14.30 6.55 9.52
N ARG A 115 13.03 6.16 9.55
CA ARG A 115 12.54 5.09 10.44
C ARG A 115 12.15 3.83 9.69
N ARG A 116 12.92 2.79 9.91
CA ARG A 116 12.84 1.45 9.29
C ARG A 116 11.51 0.71 9.50
N PHE A 117 10.64 1.17 10.39
CA PHE A 117 9.42 0.45 10.83
C PHE A 117 8.13 1.29 10.84
N LEU A 118 8.16 2.54 10.35
CA LEU A 118 6.98 3.40 10.38
C LEU A 118 6.58 3.82 8.97
N LEU A 119 5.29 3.85 8.75
CA LEU A 119 4.70 4.46 7.57
C LEU A 119 4.95 5.98 7.61
N GLY A 120 5.44 6.56 6.49
CA GLY A 120 5.65 7.99 6.38
C GLY A 120 4.34 8.77 6.44
N SER A 121 4.41 10.05 6.83
CA SER A 121 3.21 10.88 7.02
C SER A 121 2.31 10.96 5.79
N VAL A 122 2.88 11.04 4.59
CA VAL A 122 2.11 11.05 3.33
C VAL A 122 1.44 9.70 3.10
N ALA A 123 2.18 8.60 3.25
CA ALA A 123 1.64 7.25 3.07
C ALA A 123 0.54 6.92 4.11
N GLU A 124 0.73 7.33 5.37
CA GLU A 124 -0.29 7.19 6.41
C GLU A 124 -1.54 8.02 6.08
N HIS A 125 -1.37 9.26 5.64
CA HIS A 125 -2.47 10.14 5.26
C HIS A 125 -3.29 9.56 4.12
N VAL A 126 -2.62 9.10 3.05
CA VAL A 126 -3.28 8.49 1.89
C VAL A 126 -3.95 7.18 2.27
N ALA A 127 -3.27 6.27 2.99
CA ALA A 127 -3.83 4.98 3.40
C ALA A 127 -5.10 5.12 4.27
N ARG A 128 -5.20 6.20 5.06
CA ARG A 128 -6.38 6.46 5.92
C ARG A 128 -7.57 7.06 5.19
N ARG A 129 -7.36 7.72 4.05
CA ARG A 129 -8.39 8.54 3.38
C ARG A 129 -8.74 8.10 1.98
N ALA A 130 -7.90 7.28 1.35
CA ALA A 130 -8.19 6.79 0.01
C ALA A 130 -9.47 5.94 0.00
N GLU A 131 -10.30 6.16 -1.01
CA GLU A 131 -11.51 5.36 -1.27
C GLU A 131 -11.19 4.09 -2.08
N VAL A 132 -9.97 4.01 -2.59
CA VAL A 132 -9.44 2.86 -3.35
C VAL A 132 -8.33 2.16 -2.56
N PRO A 133 -7.98 0.91 -2.87
CA PRO A 133 -6.85 0.23 -2.27
C PRO A 133 -5.56 1.02 -2.38
N VAL A 134 -4.75 0.95 -1.32
CA VAL A 134 -3.42 1.57 -1.30
C VAL A 134 -2.36 0.50 -1.12
N LEU A 135 -1.51 0.34 -2.12
CA LEU A 135 -0.34 -0.52 -2.08
C LEU A 135 0.87 0.29 -1.58
N THR A 136 1.39 -0.08 -0.43
CA THR A 136 2.63 0.52 0.08
C THR A 136 3.78 -0.44 -0.06
N VAL A 137 4.86 -0.01 -0.70
CA VAL A 137 6.04 -0.83 -0.93
C VAL A 137 7.20 -0.31 -0.08
N ARG A 138 7.84 -1.23 0.62
CA ARG A 138 9.01 -0.95 1.42
C ARG A 138 10.27 -1.31 0.64
N ALA A 139 11.19 -0.37 0.50
CA ALA A 139 12.53 -0.68 0.05
C ALA A 139 13.38 -1.06 1.27
N ASP A 140 13.88 -2.28 1.27
CA ASP A 140 14.83 -2.78 2.26
C ASP A 140 15.78 -3.74 1.54
N GLU A 141 17.08 -3.63 1.78
CA GLU A 141 18.07 -4.50 1.15
C GLU A 141 17.85 -6.00 1.47
N GLU A 142 17.17 -6.29 2.59
CA GLU A 142 16.86 -7.64 3.05
C GLU A 142 15.49 -8.15 2.55
N VAL A 143 14.63 -7.27 2.02
CA VAL A 143 13.27 -7.61 1.58
C VAL A 143 13.16 -7.39 0.08
N ARG A 144 13.04 -8.47 -0.67
CA ARG A 144 12.67 -8.40 -2.09
C ARG A 144 11.15 -8.37 -2.19
N VAL A 145 10.64 -7.42 -2.95
CA VAL A 145 9.26 -7.44 -3.38
C VAL A 145 9.22 -8.37 -4.59
N GLU A 146 8.68 -9.55 -4.40
CA GLU A 146 8.55 -10.55 -5.46
C GLU A 146 7.15 -10.47 -6.08
N TYR A 147 7.09 -10.63 -7.39
CA TYR A 147 5.85 -10.72 -8.16
C TYR A 147 6.02 -11.82 -9.23
N PRO A 148 5.04 -12.73 -9.42
CA PRO A 148 3.78 -12.88 -8.68
C PRO A 148 3.98 -13.26 -7.20
N TYR A 149 2.93 -13.08 -6.38
CA TYR A 149 3.00 -13.39 -4.95
C TYR A 149 2.90 -14.88 -4.70
N ASP A 150 3.82 -15.46 -3.92
CA ASP A 150 3.76 -16.85 -3.47
C ASP A 150 2.95 -16.99 -2.16
N SER A 151 2.87 -15.92 -1.37
CA SER A 151 2.28 -15.93 -0.03
C SER A 151 1.65 -14.57 0.29
N ILE A 152 0.43 -14.60 0.83
CA ILE A 152 -0.34 -13.42 1.21
C ILE A 152 -0.78 -13.55 2.67
N LEU A 153 -0.45 -12.57 3.52
CA LEU A 153 -0.90 -12.51 4.90
C LEU A 153 -2.07 -11.54 5.05
N VAL A 154 -3.17 -12.01 5.63
CA VAL A 154 -4.34 -11.19 5.94
C VAL A 154 -4.60 -11.19 7.44
N PRO A 155 -4.43 -10.06 8.12
CA PRO A 155 -4.89 -9.92 9.49
C PRO A 155 -6.41 -9.77 9.53
N THR A 156 -7.06 -10.45 10.47
CA THR A 156 -8.51 -10.34 10.68
C THR A 156 -8.86 -10.13 12.15
N ASP A 157 -9.84 -9.28 12.38
CA ASP A 157 -10.50 -9.07 13.67
C ASP A 157 -11.99 -9.43 13.63
N GLY A 158 -12.44 -10.05 12.51
CA GLY A 158 -13.83 -10.38 12.25
C GLY A 158 -14.72 -9.19 11.88
N SER A 159 -14.15 -8.01 11.67
CA SER A 159 -14.89 -6.82 11.26
C SER A 159 -15.29 -6.87 9.77
N GLU A 160 -16.31 -6.08 9.39
CA GLU A 160 -16.70 -5.90 7.99
C GLU A 160 -15.53 -5.39 7.10
N HIS A 161 -14.63 -4.60 7.68
CA HIS A 161 -13.44 -4.13 6.96
C HIS A 161 -12.44 -5.26 6.73
N ALA A 162 -12.25 -6.14 7.70
CA ALA A 162 -11.41 -7.32 7.56
C ALA A 162 -12.00 -8.29 6.53
N SER A 163 -13.33 -8.46 6.49
CA SER A 163 -13.99 -9.30 5.46
C SER A 163 -13.75 -8.77 4.04
N ARG A 164 -13.84 -7.45 3.84
CA ARG A 164 -13.51 -6.84 2.53
C ARG A 164 -12.03 -7.03 2.14
N ALA A 165 -11.12 -6.98 3.11
CA ALA A 165 -9.71 -7.28 2.87
C ALA A 165 -9.52 -8.75 2.50
N MET A 166 -10.28 -9.66 3.13
CA MET A 166 -10.27 -11.08 2.83
C MET A 166 -10.73 -11.37 1.41
N GLU A 167 -11.85 -10.79 0.95
CA GLU A 167 -12.34 -10.94 -0.43
C GLU A 167 -11.24 -10.60 -1.46
N ARG A 168 -10.54 -9.48 -1.24
CA ARG A 168 -9.44 -9.07 -2.13
C ARG A 168 -8.23 -9.99 -2.06
N ALA A 169 -7.90 -10.47 -0.87
CA ALA A 169 -6.80 -11.39 -0.69
C ALA A 169 -7.07 -12.75 -1.35
N VAL A 170 -8.30 -13.24 -1.28
CA VAL A 170 -8.73 -14.46 -1.97
C VAL A 170 -8.61 -14.29 -3.49
N ASP A 171 -9.04 -13.15 -4.04
CA ASP A 171 -8.90 -12.88 -5.47
C ASP A 171 -7.43 -12.84 -5.92
N LEU A 172 -6.56 -12.20 -5.12
CA LEU A 172 -5.12 -12.17 -5.37
C LEU A 172 -4.50 -13.55 -5.26
N ALA A 173 -4.82 -14.31 -4.21
CA ALA A 173 -4.28 -15.65 -3.99
C ALA A 173 -4.65 -16.60 -5.14
N ARG A 174 -5.90 -16.54 -5.60
CA ARG A 174 -6.35 -17.35 -6.77
C ARG A 174 -5.63 -16.98 -8.05
N ARG A 175 -5.37 -15.68 -8.27
CA ARG A 175 -4.68 -15.22 -9.47
C ARG A 175 -3.24 -15.67 -9.52
N HIS A 176 -2.57 -15.65 -8.37
CA HIS A 176 -1.14 -15.92 -8.26
C HIS A 176 -0.81 -17.37 -7.85
N ASP A 177 -1.83 -18.19 -7.61
CA ASP A 177 -1.65 -19.54 -7.01
C ASP A 177 -0.89 -19.46 -5.67
N ALA A 178 -1.19 -18.41 -4.89
CA ALA A 178 -0.51 -18.09 -3.64
C ALA A 178 -1.17 -18.75 -2.44
N THR A 179 -0.38 -19.07 -1.41
CA THR A 179 -0.91 -19.50 -0.11
C THR A 179 -1.40 -18.28 0.68
N LEU A 180 -2.64 -18.35 1.16
CA LEU A 180 -3.24 -17.32 1.99
C LEU A 180 -3.03 -17.66 3.48
N HIS A 181 -2.37 -16.76 4.21
CA HIS A 181 -2.20 -16.86 5.65
C HIS A 181 -3.18 -15.91 6.34
N VAL A 182 -4.11 -16.45 7.12
CA VAL A 182 -5.09 -15.68 7.88
C VAL A 182 -4.65 -15.63 9.34
N LEU A 183 -4.51 -14.43 9.89
CA LEU A 183 -3.97 -14.21 11.22
C LEU A 183 -4.89 -13.32 12.06
N SER A 184 -5.21 -13.73 13.29
CA SER A 184 -5.78 -12.86 14.31
C SER A 184 -4.82 -12.69 15.48
N VAL A 185 -4.78 -11.47 16.04
CA VAL A 185 -3.92 -11.13 17.17
C VAL A 185 -4.77 -10.63 18.33
N VAL A 186 -4.66 -11.29 19.47
CA VAL A 186 -5.34 -10.89 20.72
C VAL A 186 -4.38 -10.04 21.56
N ASP A 187 -4.65 -8.75 21.69
CA ASP A 187 -3.86 -7.85 22.54
C ASP A 187 -4.31 -7.97 24.00
N VAL A 188 -3.69 -8.88 24.73
CA VAL A 188 -3.93 -9.08 26.17
C VAL A 188 -3.48 -7.92 27.05
N MET A 189 -2.58 -7.05 26.54
CA MET A 189 -2.09 -5.87 27.26
C MET A 189 -3.17 -4.77 27.36
N ALA A 190 -4.15 -4.80 26.47
CA ALA A 190 -5.31 -3.92 26.53
C ALA A 190 -6.32 -4.29 27.63
N VAL A 191 -6.26 -5.53 28.13
CA VAL A 191 -7.08 -6.02 29.24
C VAL A 191 -6.38 -5.68 30.55
N GLY A 192 -6.87 -4.69 31.29
CA GLY A 192 -6.27 -4.27 32.58
C GLY A 192 -6.20 -5.42 33.59
N VAL A 193 -5.36 -5.28 34.60
CA VAL A 193 -5.17 -6.27 35.68
C VAL A 193 -6.37 -6.26 36.64
N ASP A 194 -7.46 -6.92 36.26
CA ASP A 194 -8.65 -7.10 37.12
C ASP A 194 -8.93 -8.60 37.30
N VAL A 195 -9.63 -8.96 38.35
CA VAL A 195 -10.04 -10.34 38.72
C VAL A 195 -10.87 -11.05 37.63
N ARG A 196 -11.34 -10.29 36.62
CA ARG A 196 -12.09 -10.79 35.47
C ARG A 196 -11.26 -10.84 34.17
N ALA A 197 -9.97 -10.51 34.25
CA ALA A 197 -9.10 -10.45 33.08
C ALA A 197 -9.03 -11.80 32.35
N ASP A 198 -8.92 -12.89 33.09
CA ASP A 198 -8.82 -14.24 32.50
C ASP A 198 -10.08 -14.59 31.66
N LEU A 199 -11.29 -14.30 32.18
CA LEU A 199 -12.53 -14.54 31.44
C LEU A 199 -12.68 -13.64 30.20
N MET A 200 -12.13 -12.43 30.24
CA MET A 200 -12.15 -11.54 29.08
C MET A 200 -11.13 -11.98 28.04
N ILE A 201 -9.98 -12.46 28.46
CA ILE A 201 -8.97 -13.02 27.54
C ILE A 201 -9.54 -14.25 26.85
N ASP A 202 -10.08 -15.21 27.60
CA ASP A 202 -10.71 -16.42 27.03
C ASP A 202 -11.78 -16.06 25.97
N GLN A 203 -12.60 -15.03 26.21
CA GLN A 203 -13.61 -14.58 25.25
C GLN A 203 -13.00 -13.89 24.01
N LEU A 204 -11.89 -13.18 24.16
CA LEU A 204 -11.19 -12.55 23.03
C LEU A 204 -10.50 -13.62 22.17
N GLU A 205 -9.89 -14.62 22.80
CA GLU A 205 -9.28 -15.76 22.12
C GLU A 205 -10.32 -16.57 21.33
N GLU A 206 -11.49 -16.86 21.95
CA GLU A 206 -12.58 -17.57 21.27
C GLU A 206 -13.07 -16.81 20.03
N ARG A 207 -13.28 -15.49 20.13
CA ARG A 207 -13.69 -14.65 19.00
C ARG A 207 -12.63 -14.57 17.91
N ALA A 208 -11.36 -14.46 18.30
CA ALA A 208 -10.24 -14.43 17.36
C ALA A 208 -10.16 -15.75 16.59
N HIS A 209 -10.36 -16.86 17.28
CA HIS A 209 -10.37 -18.19 16.69
C HIS A 209 -11.55 -18.38 15.72
N GLU A 210 -12.76 -18.00 16.13
CA GLU A 210 -13.94 -18.02 15.25
C GLU A 210 -13.71 -17.17 13.99
N ALA A 211 -13.18 -15.94 14.14
CA ALA A 211 -12.94 -15.06 13.01
C ALA A 211 -11.93 -15.64 11.99
N VAL A 212 -10.90 -16.33 12.48
CA VAL A 212 -9.89 -16.98 11.64
C VAL A 212 -10.45 -18.24 10.98
N GLU A 213 -11.26 -19.04 11.69
CA GLU A 213 -11.89 -20.23 11.13
C GLU A 213 -12.91 -19.87 10.04
N ASP A 214 -13.75 -18.87 10.27
CA ASP A 214 -14.74 -18.40 9.29
C ASP A 214 -14.06 -17.88 8.02
N ALA A 215 -13.03 -17.04 8.18
CA ALA A 215 -12.25 -16.50 7.06
C ALA A 215 -11.49 -17.60 6.31
N GLY A 216 -10.94 -18.59 7.02
CA GLY A 216 -10.26 -19.75 6.44
C GLY A 216 -11.20 -20.65 5.66
N ALA A 217 -12.43 -20.84 6.16
CA ALA A 217 -13.45 -21.62 5.48
C ALA A 217 -13.88 -20.95 4.17
N GLU A 218 -14.12 -19.61 4.19
CA GLU A 218 -14.45 -18.83 2.99
C GLU A 218 -13.37 -18.95 1.91
N ALA A 219 -12.08 -18.80 2.29
CA ALA A 219 -10.97 -18.95 1.37
C ALA A 219 -10.86 -20.37 0.80
N GLY A 220 -11.06 -21.38 1.63
CA GLY A 220 -11.07 -22.79 1.23
C GLY A 220 -12.19 -23.13 0.25
N GLU A 221 -13.40 -22.60 0.46
CA GLU A 221 -14.53 -22.72 -0.47
C GLU A 221 -14.24 -22.08 -1.83
N ALA A 222 -13.45 -21.00 -1.83
CA ALA A 222 -12.98 -20.34 -3.05
C ALA A 222 -11.86 -21.11 -3.77
N GLY A 223 -11.35 -22.20 -3.20
CA GLY A 223 -10.30 -23.06 -3.78
C GLY A 223 -8.90 -22.51 -3.61
N VAL A 224 -8.66 -21.72 -2.56
CA VAL A 224 -7.35 -21.16 -2.18
C VAL A 224 -6.71 -22.04 -1.10
N ASP A 225 -5.41 -22.29 -1.23
CA ASP A 225 -4.65 -22.91 -0.14
C ASP A 225 -4.53 -21.91 1.04
N VAL A 226 -5.05 -22.33 2.20
CA VAL A 226 -5.13 -21.44 3.37
C VAL A 226 -4.47 -22.02 4.60
N VAL A 227 -3.76 -21.18 5.33
CA VAL A 227 -3.19 -21.43 6.65
C VAL A 227 -3.76 -20.42 7.63
N THR A 228 -4.28 -20.88 8.75
CA THR A 228 -4.90 -20.02 9.77
C THR A 228 -4.10 -20.06 11.05
N ASP A 229 -3.95 -18.92 11.74
CA ASP A 229 -3.25 -18.82 13.02
C ASP A 229 -3.87 -17.74 13.91
N THR A 230 -3.73 -17.94 15.24
CA THR A 230 -4.13 -16.96 16.27
C THR A 230 -2.97 -16.75 17.23
N ILE A 231 -2.56 -15.50 17.43
CA ILE A 231 -1.49 -15.09 18.33
C ILE A 231 -2.10 -14.37 19.54
N VAL A 232 -1.67 -14.75 20.75
CA VAL A 232 -2.10 -14.16 22.02
C VAL A 232 -0.94 -13.39 22.67
#